data_b0c3b224cf484bd0fb6c0952563444de
#
_entry.id   b0c3b224cf484bd0fb6c0952563444de
#
_cell.length_a   1.000
_cell.length_b   1.000
_cell.length_c   1.000
_cell.angle_alpha   90.00
_cell.angle_beta   90.00
_cell.angle_gamma   90.00
#
_symmetry.space_group_name_H-M   'P 1'
#
loop_
_entity.id
_entity.type
_entity.pdbx_description
1 polymer ?
#
loop_
_entity_poly.entity_id
_entity_poly.type
_entity_poly.pdbx_seq_one_letter_code
_entity_poly.pdbx_strand_id
1 'polypeptide(L)' 'MPTVLRIEGLRFVVYPNDHPPAHIHVVGPGWVVVVNLLGPELREAIGCQEAEARRVLRLVAAHRTSLLEAWRRWHGGA' A
#
# COMPACT_ATOMS: atom_id res chain seq x y z
N MET A 1 -1.77 -14.62 1.20
CA MET A 1 -1.23 -13.27 1.13
C MET A 1 -1.93 -12.50 0.02
N PRO A 2 -2.89 -11.68 0.35
CA PRO A 2 -3.75 -11.08 -0.66
C PRO A 2 -3.13 -9.89 -1.37
N THR A 3 -2.79 -10.10 -2.62
CA THR A 3 -2.49 -9.02 -3.53
C THR A 3 -3.82 -8.45 -3.96
N VAL A 4 -4.08 -7.19 -3.64
CA VAL A 4 -5.38 -6.57 -3.93
C VAL A 4 -5.37 -5.75 -5.21
N LEU A 5 -4.18 -5.42 -5.72
CA LEU A 5 -4.05 -4.60 -6.91
C LEU A 5 -2.67 -4.79 -7.51
N ARG A 6 -2.59 -4.78 -8.85
CA ARG A 6 -1.32 -4.82 -9.57
C ARG A 6 -1.31 -3.69 -10.57
N ILE A 7 -0.31 -2.81 -10.48
CA ILE A 7 -0.18 -1.67 -11.37
C ILE A 7 1.28 -1.50 -11.73
N GLU A 8 1.59 -1.41 -13.04
CA GLU A 8 2.94 -1.11 -13.52
C GLU A 8 4.00 -2.03 -12.92
N GLY A 9 3.67 -3.30 -12.76
CA GLY A 9 4.60 -4.27 -12.20
C GLY A 9 4.72 -4.27 -10.69
N LEU A 10 3.97 -3.42 -10.00
CA LEU A 10 3.98 -3.35 -8.54
C LEU A 10 2.80 -4.13 -7.96
N ARG A 11 3.02 -4.80 -6.84
CA ARG A 11 1.96 -5.50 -6.12
C ARG A 11 1.56 -4.70 -4.89
N PHE A 12 0.26 -4.47 -4.75
CA PHE A 12 -0.31 -3.78 -3.60
C PHE A 12 -0.94 -4.85 -2.73
N VAL A 13 -0.43 -4.99 -1.51
CA VAL A 13 -0.73 -6.12 -0.63
C VAL A 13 -1.28 -5.67 0.71
N VAL A 14 -2.37 -6.32 1.14
CA VAL A 14 -2.92 -6.17 2.49
C VAL A 14 -2.69 -7.49 3.21
N TYR A 15 -2.08 -7.43 4.41
CA TYR A 15 -1.88 -8.63 5.21
C TYR A 15 -2.99 -8.74 6.24
N PRO A 16 -3.63 -9.93 6.37
CA PRO A 16 -4.76 -10.08 7.31
C PRO A 16 -4.42 -9.79 8.77
N ASN A 17 -3.15 -9.92 9.15
CA ASN A 17 -2.72 -9.70 10.52
C ASN A 17 -2.24 -8.27 10.79
N ASP A 18 -2.33 -7.39 9.80
CA ASP A 18 -1.94 -5.99 10.00
C ASP A 18 -2.89 -5.30 10.99
N HIS A 19 -2.34 -4.34 11.71
CA HIS A 19 -3.11 -3.56 12.69
C HIS A 19 -3.39 -2.16 12.17
N PRO A 20 -4.50 -1.53 12.62
CA PRO A 20 -4.76 -0.14 12.28
C PRO A 20 -3.59 0.76 12.72
N PRO A 21 -3.38 1.90 12.07
CA PRO A 21 -4.21 2.50 11.02
C PRO A 21 -4.10 1.79 9.69
N ALA A 22 -5.10 1.98 8.83
CA ALA A 22 -5.14 1.35 7.52
C ALA A 22 -3.90 1.69 6.70
N HIS A 23 -3.24 0.66 6.16
CA HIS A 23 -2.03 0.84 5.37
C HIS A 23 -1.90 -0.25 4.31
N ILE A 24 -1.03 0.00 3.35
CA ILE A 24 -0.80 -0.91 2.23
C ILE A 24 0.68 -1.15 2.06
N HIS A 25 1.05 -2.38 1.72
CA HIS A 25 2.42 -2.73 1.37
C HIS A 25 2.52 -2.74 -0.15
N VAL A 26 3.45 -1.99 -0.71
CA VAL A 26 3.67 -1.96 -2.15
C VAL A 26 5.02 -2.60 -2.43
N VAL A 27 4.98 -3.73 -3.12
CA VAL A 27 6.16 -4.55 -3.39
C VAL A 27 6.62 -4.33 -4.82
N GLY A 28 7.83 -3.86 -4.97
CA GLY A 28 8.48 -3.71 -6.26
C GLY A 28 9.69 -4.64 -6.37
N PRO A 29 10.47 -4.52 -7.45
CA PRO A 29 11.65 -5.35 -7.63
C PRO A 29 12.74 -4.98 -6.63
N GLY A 30 12.92 -5.82 -5.63
CA GLY A 30 13.96 -5.63 -4.61
C GLY A 30 13.64 -4.60 -3.55
N TRP A 31 12.40 -4.11 -3.46
CA TRP A 31 12.06 -3.11 -2.46
C TRP A 31 10.60 -3.21 -2.02
N VAL A 32 10.31 -2.61 -0.86
CA VAL A 32 8.96 -2.55 -0.29
C VAL A 32 8.73 -1.15 0.26
N VAL A 33 7.55 -0.60 0.01
CA VAL A 33 7.12 0.68 0.58
C VAL A 33 5.82 0.46 1.33
N VAL A 34 5.72 0.97 2.54
CA VAL A 34 4.50 0.89 3.35
C VAL A 34 3.89 2.28 3.42
N VAL A 35 2.62 2.40 3.04
CA VAL A 35 1.93 3.69 2.97
C VAL A 35 0.67 3.65 3.82
N ASN A 36 0.53 4.61 4.71
CA ASN A 36 -0.72 4.81 5.45
C ASN A 36 -1.75 5.35 4.46
N LEU A 37 -2.94 4.73 4.44
CA LEU A 37 -3.97 5.09 3.45
C LEU A 37 -4.68 6.40 3.75
N LEU A 38 -4.66 6.80 5.01
CA LEU A 38 -5.25 8.08 5.39
C LEU A 38 -4.17 9.16 5.29
N GLY A 39 -4.25 9.95 4.28
CA GLY A 39 -3.27 10.95 3.94
C GLY A 39 -3.17 11.14 2.44
N PRO A 40 -2.62 10.22 1.68
CA PRO A 40 -1.75 9.11 2.08
C PRO A 40 -0.38 9.61 2.54
N GLU A 41 0.24 8.81 3.38
CA GLU A 41 1.51 9.19 4.01
C GLU A 41 2.49 8.03 3.99
N LEU A 42 3.73 8.31 3.63
CA LEU A 42 4.78 7.30 3.64
C LEU A 42 5.05 6.87 5.08
N ARG A 43 4.97 5.56 5.34
CA ARG A 43 5.24 5.00 6.65
C ARG A 43 6.63 4.39 6.73
N GLU A 44 7.03 3.69 5.65
CA GLU A 44 8.32 3.01 5.63
C GLU A 44 8.71 2.73 4.19
N ALA A 45 10.01 2.81 3.91
CA ALA A 45 10.54 2.48 2.59
C ALA A 45 11.83 1.69 2.77
N ILE A 46 11.87 0.48 2.22
CA ILE A 46 13.01 -0.42 2.35
C ILE A 46 13.54 -0.75 0.97
N GLY A 47 14.78 -0.36 0.70
CA GLY A 47 15.46 -0.72 -0.54
C GLY A 47 15.06 0.08 -1.76
N CYS A 48 14.21 1.10 -1.64
CA CYS A 48 13.78 1.88 -2.80
C CYS A 48 14.40 3.28 -2.76
N GLN A 49 14.46 3.89 -3.94
CA GLN A 49 14.94 5.26 -4.08
C GLN A 49 13.77 6.24 -3.87
N GLU A 50 14.11 7.49 -3.61
CA GLU A 50 13.12 8.51 -3.34
C GLU A 50 12.12 8.68 -4.48
N ALA A 51 12.59 8.61 -5.73
CA ALA A 51 11.70 8.74 -6.89
C ALA A 51 10.68 7.61 -6.93
N GLU A 52 11.08 6.41 -6.55
CA GLU A 52 10.17 5.26 -6.49
C GLU A 52 9.14 5.43 -5.39
N ALA A 53 9.56 5.92 -4.23
CA ALA A 53 8.64 6.17 -3.12
C ALA A 53 7.60 7.23 -3.50
N ARG A 54 8.02 8.30 -4.18
CA ARG A 54 7.08 9.33 -4.64
C ARG A 54 6.08 8.79 -5.66
N ARG A 55 6.56 7.93 -6.57
CA ARG A 55 5.68 7.30 -7.55
C ARG A 55 4.63 6.43 -6.84
N VAL A 56 5.06 5.66 -5.84
CA VAL A 56 4.15 4.82 -5.06
C VAL A 56 3.10 5.67 -4.36
N LEU A 57 3.50 6.78 -3.75
CA LEU A 57 2.54 7.67 -3.08
C LEU A 57 1.48 8.20 -4.06
N ARG A 58 1.89 8.55 -5.29
CA ARG A 58 0.95 9.00 -6.31
C ARG A 58 -0.04 7.90 -6.70
N LEU A 59 0.46 6.69 -6.86
CA LEU A 59 -0.40 5.55 -7.21
C LEU A 59 -1.37 5.22 -6.09
N VAL A 60 -0.91 5.26 -4.84
CA VAL A 60 -1.78 5.01 -3.69
C VAL A 60 -2.86 6.09 -3.62
N ALA A 61 -2.51 7.35 -3.82
CA ALA A 61 -3.49 8.43 -3.81
C ALA A 61 -4.55 8.23 -4.90
N ALA A 62 -4.11 7.82 -6.09
CA ALA A 62 -5.01 7.62 -7.23
C ALA A 62 -5.98 6.45 -6.99
N HIS A 63 -5.57 5.45 -6.21
CA HIS A 63 -6.38 4.24 -5.98
C HIS A 63 -6.83 4.11 -4.54
N ARG A 64 -6.83 5.19 -3.78
CA ARG A 64 -7.08 5.19 -2.35
C ARG A 64 -8.41 4.54 -1.97
N THR A 65 -9.48 4.88 -2.68
CA THR A 65 -10.80 4.32 -2.37
C THR A 65 -10.81 2.80 -2.48
N SER A 66 -10.27 2.26 -3.59
CA SER A 66 -10.18 0.82 -3.78
C SER A 66 -9.34 0.15 -2.72
N LEU A 67 -8.23 0.79 -2.34
CA LEU A 67 -7.32 0.22 -1.34
C LEU A 67 -7.94 0.24 0.05
N LEU A 68 -8.68 1.29 0.39
CA LEU A 68 -9.42 1.34 1.65
C LEU A 68 -10.50 0.29 1.71
N GLU A 69 -11.21 0.05 0.61
CA GLU A 69 -12.21 -1.01 0.55
C GLU A 69 -11.58 -2.37 0.76
N ALA A 70 -10.41 -2.60 0.15
CA ALA A 70 -9.68 -3.85 0.33
C ALA A 70 -9.24 -4.03 1.78
N TRP A 71 -8.75 -2.96 2.41
CA TRP A 71 -8.37 -3.01 3.81
C TRP A 71 -9.57 -3.40 4.68
N ARG A 72 -10.73 -2.75 4.47
CA ARG A 72 -11.94 -3.03 5.25
C ARG A 72 -12.41 -4.45 5.06
N ARG A 73 -12.31 -4.97 3.83
CA ARG A 73 -12.71 -6.34 3.53
C ARG A 73 -11.93 -7.35 4.37
N TRP A 74 -10.65 -7.09 4.60
CA TRP A 74 -9.79 -7.99 5.36
C TRP A 74 -9.78 -7.72 6.85
N HIS A 75 -10.25 -6.54 7.28
CA HIS A 75 -10.16 -6.11 8.68
C HIS A 75 -11.52 -5.75 9.27
N GLY A 76 -12.61 -6.14 8.65
CA GLY A 76 -13.94 -5.99 9.21
C GLY A 76 -14.44 -4.56 9.28
N GLY A 77 -13.96 -3.69 8.42
CA GLY A 77 -14.46 -2.32 8.35
C GLY A 77 -13.83 -1.36 9.35
N ALA A 78 -12.88 -1.83 10.11
CA ALA A 78 -12.22 -0.99 11.12
C ALA A 78 -11.22 -0.01 10.50
#